data_c0638b4a5aea39d24b4fa768d856794e
#
_entry.id   c0638b4a5aea39d24b4fa768d856794e
#
_cell.length_a   1.000
_cell.length_b   1.000
_cell.length_c   1.000
_cell.angle_alpha   90.00
_cell.angle_beta   90.00
_cell.angle_gamma   90.00
#
_symmetry.space_group_name_H-M   'P 1'
#
loop_
_entity.id
_entity.type
_entity.pdbx_description
1 polymer ?
#
loop_
_entity_poly.entity_id
_entity_poly.type
_entity_poly.pdbx_seq_one_letter_code
_entity_poly.pdbx_strand_id
1 'polypeptide(L)'
;MCAFGTSSGGNTALLLGLTGDDPAFEGEAYAGESTRVQAVVDCFGPAELEGLFDERMAAHEVNEDFLLYMLGGKDLDTCHQVLRTISPAAYVTPGRELPPFLLLHGDADDVVDFSQSENLYRQLTEQGYQADLVRVTGAPHEGSFWSQPLWEIIFNFIQKHT
;
A
#
# COMPACT_ATOMS: atom_id res chain seq x y z
N MET A 1 -4.47 -1.00 17.70
CA MET A 1 -3.58 -1.85 16.88
C MET A 1 -3.18 -1.08 15.62
N CYS A 2 -1.91 -1.08 15.24
CA CYS A 2 -1.41 -0.42 14.02
C CYS A 2 -1.00 -1.48 12.98
N ALA A 3 -1.36 -1.28 11.71
CA ALA A 3 -0.77 -2.01 10.60
C ALA A 3 0.49 -1.28 10.14
N PHE A 4 1.61 -1.98 10.08
CA PHE A 4 2.90 -1.44 9.62
C PHE A 4 3.51 -2.42 8.61
N GLY A 5 3.96 -1.90 7.49
CA GLY A 5 4.59 -2.72 6.47
C GLY A 5 5.53 -1.95 5.54
N THR A 6 6.38 -2.70 4.85
CA THR A 6 7.35 -2.20 3.88
C THR A 6 7.16 -2.90 2.54
N SER A 7 7.32 -2.20 1.43
CA SER A 7 7.22 -2.79 0.08
C SER A 7 5.88 -3.55 -0.09
N SER A 8 5.88 -4.81 -0.43
CA SER A 8 4.67 -5.66 -0.49
C SER A 8 3.92 -5.74 0.85
N GLY A 9 4.64 -5.67 1.99
CA GLY A 9 4.01 -5.56 3.31
C GLY A 9 3.35 -4.21 3.54
N GLY A 10 3.88 -3.13 2.94
CA GLY A 10 3.25 -1.80 2.89
C GLY A 10 1.92 -1.84 2.15
N ASN A 11 1.90 -2.46 0.97
CA ASN A 11 0.67 -2.71 0.23
C ASN A 11 -0.37 -3.46 1.09
N THR A 12 0.05 -4.52 1.79
CA THR A 12 -0.84 -5.29 2.67
C THR A 12 -1.38 -4.44 3.83
N ALA A 13 -0.53 -3.59 4.44
CA ALA A 13 -0.95 -2.69 5.51
C ALA A 13 -1.96 -1.64 5.01
N LEU A 14 -1.75 -1.10 3.82
CA LEU A 14 -2.68 -0.18 3.16
C LEU A 14 -4.03 -0.86 2.89
N LEU A 15 -4.02 -2.07 2.31
CA LEU A 15 -5.25 -2.84 2.07
C LEU A 15 -6.01 -3.05 3.38
N LEU A 16 -5.34 -3.51 4.44
CA LEU A 16 -5.98 -3.74 5.74
C LEU A 16 -6.64 -2.46 6.29
N GLY A 17 -5.97 -1.31 6.16
CA GLY A 17 -6.53 -0.02 6.59
C GLY A 17 -7.73 0.43 5.76
N LEU A 18 -7.72 0.15 4.47
CA LEU A 18 -8.74 0.58 3.52
C LEU A 18 -9.94 -0.39 3.42
N THR A 19 -9.77 -1.66 3.80
CA THR A 19 -10.79 -2.70 3.66
C THR A 19 -11.21 -3.35 4.98
N GLY A 20 -10.85 -2.75 6.12
CA GLY A 20 -11.24 -3.28 7.44
C GLY A 20 -12.74 -3.52 7.56
N ASP A 21 -13.13 -4.70 8.03
CA ASP A 21 -14.51 -5.21 8.13
C ASP A 21 -15.26 -5.28 6.78
N ASP A 22 -14.54 -5.31 5.65
CA ASP A 22 -15.17 -5.53 4.34
C ASP A 22 -15.36 -7.04 4.12
N PRO A 23 -16.62 -7.54 3.98
CA PRO A 23 -16.89 -8.97 3.82
C PRO A 23 -16.18 -9.62 2.63
N ALA A 24 -15.78 -8.85 1.62
CA ALA A 24 -15.03 -9.36 0.47
C ALA A 24 -13.61 -9.84 0.84
N PHE A 25 -13.07 -9.36 1.97
CA PHE A 25 -11.74 -9.70 2.48
C PHE A 25 -11.77 -10.56 3.74
N GLU A 26 -12.97 -10.88 4.26
CA GLU A 26 -13.11 -11.75 5.42
C GLU A 26 -13.08 -13.22 5.03
N GLY A 27 -12.30 -14.01 5.79
CA GLY A 27 -12.31 -15.46 5.68
C GLY A 27 -13.35 -16.10 6.62
N GLU A 28 -13.57 -17.40 6.46
CA GLU A 28 -14.47 -18.17 7.35
C GLU A 28 -13.91 -18.30 8.79
N ALA A 29 -12.59 -18.27 8.93
CA ALA A 29 -11.93 -18.34 10.23
C ALA A 29 -12.09 -16.99 10.96
N TYR A 30 -12.47 -17.06 12.25
CA TYR A 30 -12.68 -15.89 13.11
C TYR A 30 -13.80 -14.94 12.63
N ALA A 31 -14.80 -15.48 11.94
CA ALA A 31 -15.97 -14.70 11.52
C ALA A 31 -16.61 -13.97 12.72
N GLY A 32 -16.78 -12.64 12.57
CA GLY A 32 -17.31 -11.77 13.61
C GLY A 32 -16.27 -11.06 14.46
N GLU A 33 -14.98 -11.31 14.27
CA GLU A 33 -13.90 -10.48 14.83
C GLU A 33 -13.60 -9.32 13.89
N SER A 34 -13.46 -8.10 14.43
CA SER A 34 -13.14 -6.93 13.60
C SER A 34 -11.70 -6.96 13.10
N THR A 35 -11.53 -6.71 11.81
CA THR A 35 -10.21 -6.56 11.16
C THR A 35 -9.74 -5.10 11.11
N ARG A 36 -10.49 -4.15 11.69
CA ARG A 36 -10.14 -2.74 11.72
C ARG A 36 -8.86 -2.46 12.50
N VAL A 37 -8.03 -1.61 11.91
CA VAL A 37 -6.83 -1.06 12.56
C VAL A 37 -7.05 0.41 12.94
N GLN A 38 -6.29 0.89 13.94
CA GLN A 38 -6.40 2.26 14.45
C GLN A 38 -5.46 3.22 13.71
N ALA A 39 -4.44 2.70 13.05
CA ALA A 39 -3.48 3.46 12.25
C ALA A 39 -2.81 2.57 11.21
N VAL A 40 -2.36 3.18 10.12
CA VAL A 40 -1.59 2.51 9.06
C VAL A 40 -0.27 3.24 8.85
N VAL A 41 0.82 2.50 8.83
CA VAL A 41 2.14 2.98 8.42
C VAL A 41 2.58 2.16 7.22
N ASP A 42 2.72 2.83 6.10
CA ASP A 42 3.23 2.28 4.85
C ASP A 42 4.61 2.85 4.53
N CYS A 43 5.57 1.99 4.31
CA CYS A 43 6.89 2.37 3.80
C CYS A 43 7.05 1.81 2.38
N PHE A 44 7.06 2.70 1.40
CA PHE A 44 7.30 2.43 -0.02
C PHE A 44 6.49 1.25 -0.60
N GLY A 45 5.25 1.07 -0.13
CA GLY A 45 4.32 0.06 -0.67
C GLY A 45 3.69 0.50 -1.99
N PRO A 46 3.55 -0.40 -2.97
CA PRO A 46 2.81 -0.08 -4.19
C PRO A 46 1.31 0.03 -3.89
N ALA A 47 0.70 1.12 -4.35
CA ALA A 47 -0.71 1.43 -4.11
C ALA A 47 -1.60 1.14 -5.32
N GLU A 48 -1.05 1.17 -6.52
CA GLU A 48 -1.72 0.85 -7.78
C GLU A 48 -0.84 -0.14 -8.57
N LEU A 49 -1.28 -1.40 -8.64
CA LEU A 49 -0.45 -2.49 -9.15
C LEU A 49 -0.69 -2.81 -10.62
N GLU A 50 -1.89 -2.53 -11.15
CA GLU A 50 -2.20 -2.84 -12.55
C GLU A 50 -1.29 -2.04 -13.48
N GLY A 51 -1.28 -0.71 -13.36
CA GLY A 51 -0.43 0.16 -14.16
C GLY A 51 1.07 -0.08 -13.90
N LEU A 52 1.45 -0.33 -12.64
CA LEU A 52 2.84 -0.66 -12.29
C LEU A 52 3.35 -1.90 -13.06
N PHE A 53 2.54 -2.96 -13.12
CA PHE A 53 2.93 -4.17 -13.84
C PHE A 53 2.83 -4.01 -15.36
N ASP A 54 1.89 -3.22 -15.87
CA ASP A 54 1.80 -2.88 -17.29
C ASP A 54 3.05 -2.14 -17.77
N GLU A 55 3.53 -1.17 -17.00
CA GLU A 55 4.78 -0.45 -17.28
C GLU A 55 5.99 -1.38 -17.28
N ARG A 56 6.08 -2.29 -16.31
CA ARG A 56 7.17 -3.28 -16.23
C ARG A 56 7.14 -4.29 -17.36
N MET A 57 5.95 -4.72 -17.79
CA MET A 57 5.81 -5.58 -18.96
C MET A 57 6.22 -4.84 -20.23
N ALA A 58 5.84 -3.59 -20.41
CA ALA A 58 6.25 -2.76 -21.53
C ALA A 58 7.77 -2.51 -21.55
N ALA A 59 8.40 -2.40 -20.39
CA ALA A 59 9.84 -2.29 -20.23
C ALA A 59 10.60 -3.63 -20.36
N HIS A 60 9.90 -4.76 -20.53
CA HIS A 60 10.46 -6.12 -20.53
C HIS A 60 11.18 -6.54 -19.24
N GLU A 61 10.83 -5.92 -18.12
CA GLU A 61 11.34 -6.27 -16.78
C GLU A 61 10.63 -7.50 -16.22
N VAL A 62 9.36 -7.68 -16.56
CA VAL A 62 8.55 -8.86 -16.25
C VAL A 62 7.86 -9.37 -17.53
N ASN A 63 7.48 -10.63 -17.56
CA ASN A 63 6.74 -11.23 -18.67
C ASN A 63 5.44 -11.87 -18.19
N GLU A 64 4.60 -12.31 -19.14
CA GLU A 64 3.32 -12.95 -18.88
C GLU A 64 3.48 -14.18 -17.98
N ASP A 65 4.44 -15.07 -18.28
CA ASP A 65 4.67 -16.30 -17.49
C ASP A 65 4.97 -15.98 -16.03
N PHE A 66 5.72 -14.90 -15.76
CA PHE A 66 6.00 -14.45 -14.40
C PHE A 66 4.72 -13.98 -13.69
N LEU A 67 3.86 -13.20 -14.35
CA LEU A 67 2.59 -12.76 -13.77
C LEU A 67 1.64 -13.92 -13.50
N LEU A 68 1.49 -14.84 -14.45
CA LEU A 68 0.67 -16.03 -14.27
C LEU A 68 1.15 -16.87 -13.08
N TYR A 69 2.44 -17.07 -12.96
CA TYR A 69 3.03 -17.80 -11.84
C TYR A 69 2.83 -17.09 -10.51
N MET A 70 3.13 -15.78 -10.45
CA MET A 70 3.10 -14.99 -9.21
C MET A 70 1.68 -14.84 -8.68
N LEU A 71 0.70 -14.58 -9.56
CA LEU A 71 -0.68 -14.29 -9.19
C LEU A 71 -1.60 -15.51 -9.24
N GLY A 72 -1.11 -16.65 -9.73
CA GLY A 72 -1.91 -17.86 -9.89
C GLY A 72 -3.02 -17.73 -10.93
N GLY A 73 -2.89 -16.76 -11.86
CA GLY A 73 -3.84 -16.51 -12.93
C GLY A 73 -3.82 -17.61 -14.00
N LYS A 74 -4.91 -17.75 -14.73
CA LYS A 74 -5.02 -18.67 -15.88
C LYS A 74 -4.64 -17.98 -17.19
N ASP A 75 -4.77 -16.69 -17.24
CA ASP A 75 -4.54 -15.81 -18.36
C ASP A 75 -4.26 -14.38 -17.84
N LEU A 76 -3.85 -13.47 -18.71
CA LEU A 76 -3.57 -12.07 -18.35
C LEU A 76 -4.80 -11.36 -17.80
N ASP A 77 -5.99 -11.59 -18.32
CA ASP A 77 -7.21 -10.96 -17.84
C ASP A 77 -7.47 -11.31 -16.36
N THR A 78 -7.24 -12.56 -15.98
CA THR A 78 -7.32 -13.01 -14.58
C THR A 78 -6.26 -12.34 -13.72
N CYS A 79 -5.03 -12.20 -14.23
CA CYS A 79 -3.95 -11.49 -13.53
C CYS A 79 -4.32 -10.02 -13.29
N HIS A 80 -4.83 -9.31 -14.29
CA HIS A 80 -5.28 -7.92 -14.15
C HIS A 80 -6.42 -7.77 -13.13
N GLN A 81 -7.35 -8.73 -13.06
CA GLN A 81 -8.39 -8.73 -12.03
C GLN A 81 -7.79 -8.85 -10.62
N VAL A 82 -6.80 -9.74 -10.44
CA VAL A 82 -6.10 -9.88 -9.16
C VAL A 82 -5.34 -8.59 -8.83
N LEU A 83 -4.58 -8.02 -9.77
CA LEU A 83 -3.83 -6.76 -9.56
C LEU A 83 -4.75 -5.62 -9.13
N ARG A 84 -5.91 -5.46 -9.75
CA ARG A 84 -6.93 -4.48 -9.31
C ARG A 84 -7.42 -4.76 -7.90
N THR A 85 -7.71 -6.03 -7.58
CA THR A 85 -8.20 -6.41 -6.25
C THR A 85 -7.19 -6.14 -5.15
N ILE A 86 -5.89 -6.29 -5.41
CA ILE A 86 -4.82 -6.02 -4.45
C ILE A 86 -4.23 -4.62 -4.56
N SER A 87 -4.84 -3.72 -5.31
CA SER A 87 -4.46 -2.30 -5.42
C SER A 87 -5.17 -1.45 -4.37
N PRO A 88 -4.50 -0.97 -3.31
CA PRO A 88 -5.10 -0.14 -2.27
C PRO A 88 -5.84 1.09 -2.80
N ALA A 89 -5.30 1.74 -3.82
CA ALA A 89 -5.89 2.93 -4.42
C ALA A 89 -7.34 2.74 -4.91
N ALA A 90 -7.72 1.52 -5.27
CA ALA A 90 -9.09 1.20 -5.71
C ALA A 90 -10.13 1.31 -4.57
N TYR A 91 -9.70 1.30 -3.31
CA TYR A 91 -10.57 1.32 -2.11
C TYR A 91 -10.67 2.68 -1.45
N VAL A 92 -10.01 3.70 -1.98
CA VAL A 92 -10.15 5.08 -1.50
C VAL A 92 -11.46 5.67 -2.04
N THR A 93 -12.55 5.42 -1.34
CA THR A 93 -13.90 5.86 -1.72
C THR A 93 -14.49 6.80 -0.65
N PRO A 94 -15.32 7.79 -1.03
CA PRO A 94 -15.86 8.75 -0.06
C PRO A 94 -16.81 8.10 0.95
N GLY A 95 -16.92 8.70 2.14
CA GLY A 95 -17.92 8.35 3.14
C GLY A 95 -17.60 7.12 3.98
N ARG A 96 -16.38 6.59 3.89
CA ARG A 96 -15.90 5.51 4.75
C ARG A 96 -15.29 6.08 6.05
N GLU A 97 -15.28 5.28 7.08
CA GLU A 97 -14.54 5.55 8.32
C GLU A 97 -13.19 4.83 8.21
N LEU A 98 -12.13 5.58 7.91
CA LEU A 98 -10.79 5.05 7.71
C LEU A 98 -9.85 5.49 8.85
N PRO A 99 -8.84 4.68 9.19
CA PRO A 99 -7.80 5.07 10.13
C PRO A 99 -6.91 6.17 9.53
N PRO A 100 -6.12 6.89 10.33
CA PRO A 100 -5.06 7.75 9.82
C PRO A 100 -3.94 6.94 9.16
N PHE A 101 -3.37 7.51 8.09
CA PHE A 101 -2.28 6.93 7.29
C PHE A 101 -1.01 7.74 7.43
N LEU A 102 0.12 7.06 7.58
CA LEU A 102 1.46 7.61 7.43
C LEU A 102 2.15 6.89 6.28
N LEU A 103 2.44 7.61 5.20
CA LEU A 103 3.12 7.09 4.02
C LEU A 103 4.56 7.63 4.01
N LEU A 104 5.55 6.75 3.88
CA LEU A 104 6.95 7.11 3.86
C LEU A 104 7.61 6.51 2.61
N HIS A 105 8.28 7.32 1.78
CA HIS A 105 8.83 6.85 0.51
C HIS A 105 10.10 7.61 0.12
N GLY A 106 11.07 6.89 -0.40
CA GLY A 106 12.28 7.45 -0.98
C GLY A 106 12.03 7.99 -2.39
N ASP A 107 12.56 9.16 -2.72
CA ASP A 107 12.37 9.73 -4.06
C ASP A 107 13.43 9.29 -5.09
N ALA A 108 14.34 8.41 -4.68
CA ALA A 108 15.26 7.69 -5.56
C ALA A 108 15.00 6.17 -5.53
N ASP A 109 13.76 5.77 -5.19
CA ASP A 109 13.32 4.39 -5.22
C ASP A 109 13.22 3.91 -6.68
N ASP A 110 14.01 2.91 -7.03
CA ASP A 110 14.08 2.31 -8.36
C ASP A 110 13.29 1.00 -8.50
N VAL A 111 12.61 0.59 -7.42
CA VAL A 111 11.76 -0.61 -7.39
C VAL A 111 10.28 -0.25 -7.40
N VAL A 112 9.86 0.67 -6.53
CA VAL A 112 8.50 1.20 -6.49
C VAL A 112 8.59 2.71 -6.62
N ASP A 113 8.13 3.26 -7.73
CA ASP A 113 8.22 4.70 -7.98
C ASP A 113 7.49 5.51 -6.90
N PHE A 114 8.10 6.63 -6.47
CA PHE A 114 7.57 7.52 -5.45
C PHE A 114 6.14 7.98 -5.73
N SER A 115 5.77 8.09 -7.01
CA SER A 115 4.42 8.49 -7.42
C SER A 115 3.32 7.57 -6.89
N GLN A 116 3.63 6.33 -6.55
CA GLN A 116 2.68 5.40 -5.94
C GLN A 116 2.15 5.94 -4.60
N SER A 117 3.04 6.37 -3.70
CA SER A 117 2.66 6.99 -2.43
C SER A 117 2.12 8.41 -2.61
N GLU A 118 2.67 9.20 -3.53
CA GLU A 118 2.20 10.57 -3.79
C GLU A 118 0.76 10.57 -4.32
N ASN A 119 0.43 9.69 -5.26
CA ASN A 119 -0.91 9.56 -5.80
C ASN A 119 -1.92 9.07 -4.76
N LEU A 120 -1.54 8.07 -3.95
CA LEU A 120 -2.40 7.58 -2.87
C LEU A 120 -2.65 8.67 -1.82
N TYR A 121 -1.61 9.40 -1.40
CA TYR A 121 -1.73 10.53 -0.48
C TYR A 121 -2.73 11.58 -1.00
N ARG A 122 -2.60 11.94 -2.28
CA ARG A 122 -3.52 12.89 -2.92
C ARG A 122 -4.96 12.38 -2.89
N GLN A 123 -5.20 11.12 -3.29
CA GLN A 123 -6.54 10.52 -3.26
C GLN A 123 -7.14 10.52 -1.86
N LEU A 124 -6.37 10.11 -0.83
CA LEU A 124 -6.84 10.11 0.55
C LEU A 124 -7.23 11.52 1.02
N THR A 125 -6.37 12.51 0.78
CA THR A 125 -6.60 13.89 1.24
C THR A 125 -7.73 14.59 0.48
N GLU A 126 -7.88 14.35 -0.82
CA GLU A 126 -9.01 14.86 -1.63
C GLU A 126 -10.37 14.32 -1.16
N GLN A 127 -10.40 13.11 -0.58
CA GLN A 127 -11.59 12.53 0.04
C GLN A 127 -11.78 12.94 1.52
N GLY A 128 -10.88 13.78 2.05
CA GLY A 128 -10.95 14.29 3.42
C GLY A 128 -10.41 13.32 4.48
N TYR A 129 -9.70 12.28 4.10
CA TYR A 129 -9.06 11.34 5.02
C TYR A 129 -7.76 11.89 5.60
N GLN A 130 -7.46 11.49 6.82
CA GLN A 130 -6.22 11.87 7.48
C GLN A 130 -5.06 11.04 6.91
N ALA A 131 -4.14 11.71 6.22
CA ALA A 131 -2.93 11.11 5.69
C ALA A 131 -1.76 12.09 5.81
N ASP A 132 -0.58 11.56 6.13
CA ASP A 132 0.70 12.27 6.11
C ASP A 132 1.64 11.57 5.12
N LEU A 133 2.38 12.33 4.32
CA LEU A 133 3.39 11.81 3.39
C LEU A 133 4.78 12.35 3.75
N VAL A 134 5.70 11.43 4.01
CA VAL A 134 7.12 11.73 4.26
C VAL A 134 7.93 11.31 3.04
N ARG A 135 8.41 12.29 2.29
CA ARG A 135 9.36 12.11 1.20
C ARG A 135 10.79 12.05 1.76
N VAL A 136 11.48 10.93 1.57
CA VAL A 136 12.86 10.76 2.01
C VAL A 136 13.78 11.03 0.83
N THR A 137 14.38 12.25 0.81
CA THR A 137 15.15 12.74 -0.33
C THR A 137 16.41 11.89 -0.57
N GLY A 138 16.57 11.42 -1.81
CA GLY A 138 17.71 10.61 -2.28
C GLY A 138 17.73 9.18 -1.75
N ALA A 139 16.68 8.74 -1.05
CA ALA A 139 16.62 7.39 -0.52
C ALA A 139 16.12 6.39 -1.57
N PRO A 140 16.80 5.23 -1.70
CA PRO A 140 16.37 4.12 -2.55
C PRO A 140 15.29 3.27 -1.87
N HIS A 141 14.88 2.19 -2.56
CA HIS A 141 14.07 1.13 -1.97
C HIS A 141 14.87 0.39 -0.89
N GLU A 142 14.52 0.57 0.38
CA GLU A 142 15.23 -0.02 1.53
C GLU A 142 16.67 0.54 1.80
N GLY A 143 17.48 -0.19 2.53
CA GLY A 143 18.87 0.14 2.84
C GLY A 143 19.02 1.50 3.53
N SER A 144 19.60 2.48 2.82
CA SER A 144 19.81 3.84 3.32
C SER A 144 18.53 4.67 3.47
N PHE A 145 17.38 4.15 3.11
CA PHE A 145 16.08 4.73 3.45
C PHE A 145 15.90 4.87 4.97
N TRP A 146 16.38 3.89 5.72
CA TRP A 146 16.20 3.83 7.16
C TRP A 146 17.15 4.75 7.91
N SER A 147 16.61 5.55 8.80
CA SER A 147 17.36 6.45 9.67
C SER A 147 16.69 6.61 11.04
N GLN A 148 17.45 7.02 12.06
CA GLN A 148 16.87 7.24 13.38
C GLN A 148 15.72 8.28 13.35
N PRO A 149 15.83 9.45 12.68
CA PRO A 149 14.72 10.39 12.59
C PRO A 149 13.45 9.79 11.95
N LEU A 150 13.62 8.89 10.96
CA LEU A 150 12.48 8.24 10.32
C LEU A 150 11.74 7.32 11.29
N TRP A 151 12.48 6.55 12.09
CA TRP A 151 11.90 5.72 13.15
C TRP A 151 11.18 6.54 14.22
N GLU A 152 11.71 7.71 14.58
CA GLU A 152 11.06 8.62 15.53
C GLU A 152 9.73 9.14 14.99
N ILE A 153 9.64 9.46 13.69
CA ILE A 153 8.38 9.85 13.03
C ILE A 153 7.37 8.71 13.12
N ILE A 154 7.79 7.48 12.76
CA ILE A 154 6.94 6.29 12.80
C ILE A 154 6.42 6.02 14.21
N PHE A 155 7.29 5.99 15.22
CA PHE A 155 6.89 5.70 16.60
C PHE A 155 5.98 6.78 17.17
N ASN A 156 6.26 8.07 16.88
CA ASN A 156 5.41 9.17 17.31
C ASN A 156 4.01 9.08 16.70
N PHE A 157 3.92 8.73 15.41
CA PHE A 157 2.65 8.52 14.73
C PHE A 157 1.86 7.35 15.36
N ILE A 158 2.50 6.21 15.58
CA ILE A 158 1.87 5.04 16.23
C ILE A 158 1.37 5.41 17.63
N GLN A 159 2.21 6.03 18.46
CA GLN A 159 1.84 6.43 19.83
C GLN A 159 0.66 7.40 19.87
N LYS A 160 0.58 8.30 18.89
CA LYS A 160 -0.52 9.27 18.81
C LYS A 160 -1.87 8.64 18.47
N HIS A 161 -1.87 7.52 17.73
CA HIS A 161 -3.07 6.96 17.13
C HIS A 161 -3.45 5.56 17.65
N THR A 162 -2.66 4.98 18.53
CA THR A 162 -2.96 3.68 19.16
C THR A 162 -2.89 3.71 20.68
#